data_885860549c913057814f40d5c9b995df
#
_entry.id   885860549c913057814f40d5c9b995df
#
_cell.length_a   1.000
_cell.length_b   1.000
_cell.length_c   1.000
_cell.angle_alpha   90.00
_cell.angle_beta   90.00
_cell.angle_gamma   90.00
#
_symmetry.space_group_name_H-M   'P 1'
#
loop_
_entity.id
_entity.type
_entity.pdbx_description
1 polymer ?
#
loop_
_entity_poly.entity_id
_entity_poly.type
_entity_poly.pdbx_seq_one_letter_code
_entity_poly.pdbx_strand_id
1 'polypeptide(L)'
;MKTLVDFKRIIEKIHHAQLTTIMPLTEFRNKNSTDKLPSESRGLYWLWCKTDFTKIALKTTEKGSAHVPLDVLFSTRNGLDHVCKKKYNEFVIVYNGIGGFKTWKKGSTYGLRARINQECVSKNTKTGTLNIEARGLSPEDWMVSYFNFEDEKNDTILKHLDPHLNKAKLYENMANTLEILWRLRYGTPIFCRH
;
A
#
# COMPACT_ATOMS: atom_id res chain seq x y z
N MET A 1 -23.39 -1.66 -17.47
CA MET A 1 -21.92 -1.58 -17.65
C MET A 1 -21.45 -0.30 -16.98
N LYS A 2 -20.45 -0.36 -16.08
CA LYS A 2 -19.92 0.84 -15.42
C LYS A 2 -19.08 1.65 -16.38
N THR A 3 -19.22 2.96 -16.33
CA THR A 3 -18.47 3.88 -17.15
C THR A 3 -17.12 4.23 -16.53
N LEU A 4 -16.21 4.77 -17.33
CA LEU A 4 -14.92 5.29 -16.82
C LEU A 4 -15.12 6.40 -15.75
N VAL A 5 -16.20 7.17 -15.89
CA VAL A 5 -16.58 8.22 -14.92
C VAL A 5 -16.92 7.62 -13.55
N ASP A 6 -17.60 6.46 -13.54
CA ASP A 6 -17.95 5.78 -12.28
C ASP A 6 -16.70 5.29 -11.55
N PHE A 7 -15.75 4.70 -12.27
CA PHE A 7 -14.48 4.28 -11.67
C PHE A 7 -13.66 5.45 -11.13
N LYS A 8 -13.61 6.58 -11.82
CA LYS A 8 -12.94 7.78 -11.33
C LYS A 8 -13.50 8.21 -9.96
N ARG A 9 -14.82 8.29 -9.82
CA ARG A 9 -15.48 8.62 -8.54
C ARG A 9 -15.18 7.62 -7.45
N ILE A 10 -15.17 6.33 -7.77
CA ILE A 10 -14.84 5.27 -6.80
C ILE A 10 -13.41 5.41 -6.31
N ILE A 11 -12.45 5.64 -7.21
CA ILE A 11 -11.04 5.83 -6.84
C ILE A 11 -10.85 7.08 -5.97
N GLU A 12 -11.57 8.16 -6.24
CA GLU A 12 -11.55 9.38 -5.41
C GLU A 12 -12.11 9.09 -4.00
N LYS A 13 -13.20 8.34 -3.89
CA LYS A 13 -13.76 7.93 -2.58
C LYS A 13 -12.79 7.01 -1.82
N ILE A 14 -12.15 6.05 -2.50
CA ILE A 14 -11.12 5.19 -1.90
C ILE A 14 -9.94 6.04 -1.40
N HIS A 15 -9.50 7.02 -2.19
CA HIS A 15 -8.42 7.91 -1.79
C HIS A 15 -8.78 8.74 -0.56
N HIS A 16 -9.99 9.27 -0.47
CA HIS A 16 -10.43 9.99 0.72
C HIS A 16 -10.58 9.07 1.93
N ALA A 17 -11.17 7.89 1.75
CA ALA A 17 -11.34 6.93 2.84
C ALA A 17 -9.99 6.46 3.42
N GLN A 18 -8.98 6.20 2.57
CA GLN A 18 -7.66 5.80 3.09
C GLN A 18 -6.96 6.93 3.89
N LEU A 19 -7.24 8.21 3.59
CA LEU A 19 -6.67 9.32 4.36
C LEU A 19 -7.19 9.36 5.80
N THR A 20 -8.38 8.81 6.08
CA THR A 20 -8.92 8.73 7.45
C THR A 20 -8.22 7.68 8.31
N THR A 21 -7.42 6.81 7.70
CA THR A 21 -6.67 5.74 8.39
C THR A 21 -5.18 6.05 8.51
N ILE A 22 -4.75 7.26 8.08
CA ILE A 22 -3.33 7.62 8.09
C ILE A 22 -2.80 7.72 9.52
N MET A 23 -1.70 7.02 9.79
CA MET A 23 -1.06 6.98 11.11
C MET A 23 0.45 6.74 11.01
N PRO A 24 1.24 7.07 12.04
CA PRO A 24 2.65 6.71 12.11
C PRO A 24 2.86 5.20 11.94
N LEU A 25 3.87 4.81 11.16
CA LEU A 25 4.18 3.40 10.94
C LEU A 25 4.58 2.68 12.24
N THR A 26 5.22 3.39 13.15
CA THR A 26 5.58 2.90 14.49
C THR A 26 4.34 2.56 15.32
N GLU A 27 3.31 3.40 15.26
CA GLU A 27 2.03 3.17 15.95
C GLU A 27 1.30 1.96 15.35
N PHE A 28 1.18 1.89 14.02
CA PHE A 28 0.58 0.75 13.32
C PHE A 28 1.22 -0.58 13.73
N ARG A 29 2.53 -0.59 13.95
CA ARG A 29 3.30 -1.78 14.34
C ARG A 29 3.24 -2.09 15.83
N ASN A 30 2.79 -1.16 16.66
CA ASN A 30 2.71 -1.38 18.09
C ASN A 30 1.81 -2.58 18.42
N LYS A 31 2.39 -3.60 19.05
CA LYS A 31 1.69 -4.85 19.40
C LYS A 31 0.61 -4.65 20.46
N ASN A 32 0.71 -3.59 21.24
CA ASN A 32 -0.20 -3.28 22.33
C ASN A 32 -1.37 -2.37 21.93
N SER A 33 -1.43 -1.91 20.67
CA SER A 33 -2.55 -1.12 20.17
C SER A 33 -3.84 -1.94 20.25
N THR A 34 -4.89 -1.36 20.81
CA THR A 34 -6.24 -1.92 20.85
C THR A 34 -6.92 -1.89 19.49
N ASP A 35 -6.55 -0.91 18.65
CA ASP A 35 -7.14 -0.66 17.33
C ASP A 35 -6.39 -1.39 16.20
N LYS A 36 -6.04 -2.64 16.48
CA LYS A 36 -5.33 -3.46 15.48
C LYS A 36 -6.22 -3.79 14.31
N LEU A 37 -5.70 -3.53 13.11
CA LEU A 37 -6.28 -4.08 11.90
C LEU A 37 -6.36 -5.61 12.02
N PRO A 38 -7.55 -6.23 11.89
CA PRO A 38 -7.70 -7.69 11.99
C PRO A 38 -6.77 -8.44 11.04
N SER A 39 -6.31 -9.62 11.45
CA SER A 39 -5.37 -10.42 10.68
C SER A 39 -5.90 -10.84 9.31
N GLU A 40 -7.23 -10.97 9.19
CA GLU A 40 -7.92 -11.41 7.98
C GLU A 40 -8.34 -10.25 7.07
N SER A 41 -8.04 -9.01 7.45
CA SER A 41 -8.36 -7.85 6.64
C SER A 41 -7.70 -7.91 5.27
N ARG A 42 -8.46 -7.53 4.25
CA ARG A 42 -8.03 -7.45 2.84
C ARG A 42 -8.17 -6.02 2.36
N GLY A 43 -7.26 -5.55 1.53
CA GLY A 43 -7.38 -4.19 1.03
C GLY A 43 -6.16 -3.65 0.32
N LEU A 44 -6.20 -2.35 0.15
CA LEU A 44 -5.12 -1.54 -0.43
C LEU A 44 -4.39 -0.81 0.71
N TYR A 45 -3.10 -0.54 0.54
CA TYR A 45 -2.32 0.27 1.47
C TYR A 45 -1.37 1.21 0.75
N TRP A 46 -0.99 2.27 1.45
CA TRP A 46 -0.04 3.27 0.98
C TRP A 46 1.00 3.52 2.08
N LEU A 47 2.24 3.63 1.67
CA LEU A 47 3.33 4.07 2.53
C LEU A 47 3.76 5.46 2.13
N TRP A 48 3.91 6.29 3.13
CA TRP A 48 4.26 7.69 3.01
C TRP A 48 5.59 7.92 3.70
N CYS A 49 6.42 8.78 3.14
CA CYS A 49 7.73 9.09 3.73
C CYS A 49 8.01 10.59 3.65
N LYS A 50 8.63 11.13 4.69
CA LYS A 50 9.12 12.51 4.73
C LYS A 50 10.60 12.63 4.37
N THR A 51 11.34 11.51 4.37
CA THR A 51 12.76 11.50 4.06
C THR A 51 12.99 11.85 2.58
N ASP A 52 14.05 12.60 2.32
CA ASP A 52 14.53 12.87 0.97
C ASP A 52 14.73 11.56 0.18
N PHE A 53 14.11 11.49 -0.98
CA PHE A 53 14.16 10.29 -1.83
C PHE A 53 15.57 9.93 -2.27
N THR A 54 16.47 10.91 -2.42
CA THR A 54 17.88 10.68 -2.70
C THR A 54 18.54 9.86 -1.60
N LYS A 55 18.26 10.20 -0.33
CA LYS A 55 18.79 9.46 0.82
C LYS A 55 18.22 8.04 0.90
N ILE A 56 16.95 7.86 0.55
CA ILE A 56 16.31 6.54 0.50
C ILE A 56 16.92 5.68 -0.61
N ALA A 57 17.09 6.26 -1.80
CA ALA A 57 17.64 5.57 -2.97
C ALA A 57 19.07 5.04 -2.74
N LEU A 58 19.87 5.74 -1.93
CA LEU A 58 21.23 5.28 -1.57
C LEU A 58 21.25 4.07 -0.63
N LYS A 59 20.11 3.69 -0.03
CA LYS A 59 19.99 2.55 0.88
C LYS A 59 19.77 1.25 0.09
N THR A 60 20.86 0.62 -0.31
CA THR A 60 20.83 -0.66 -1.02
C THR A 60 20.61 -1.82 -0.07
N THR A 61 20.06 -2.92 -0.59
CA THR A 61 20.02 -4.22 0.07
C THR A 61 21.06 -5.16 -0.54
N GLU A 62 21.31 -6.29 0.11
CA GLU A 62 22.21 -7.33 -0.41
C GLU A 62 21.85 -7.74 -1.84
N LYS A 63 22.85 -8.01 -2.65
CA LYS A 63 22.68 -8.51 -4.03
C LYS A 63 21.88 -9.81 -4.02
N GLY A 64 20.91 -9.92 -4.92
CA GLY A 64 20.07 -11.12 -5.07
C GLY A 64 18.81 -11.14 -4.21
N SER A 65 18.57 -10.12 -3.38
CA SER A 65 17.30 -10.01 -2.67
C SER A 65 16.17 -9.60 -3.63
N ALA A 66 14.96 -10.12 -3.40
CA ALA A 66 13.78 -9.69 -4.16
C ALA A 66 13.27 -8.30 -3.74
N HIS A 67 14.03 -7.58 -2.92
CA HIS A 67 13.67 -6.25 -2.46
C HIS A 67 13.56 -5.25 -3.61
N VAL A 68 12.75 -4.24 -3.38
CA VAL A 68 12.55 -3.16 -4.36
C VAL A 68 13.88 -2.48 -4.65
N PRO A 69 14.33 -2.36 -5.91
CA PRO A 69 15.56 -1.68 -6.28
C PRO A 69 15.34 -0.15 -6.25
N LEU A 70 15.52 0.45 -5.08
CA LEU A 70 15.16 1.86 -4.83
C LEU A 70 15.99 2.82 -5.69
N ASP A 71 17.29 2.53 -5.86
CA ASP A 71 18.23 3.30 -6.68
C ASP A 71 17.81 3.34 -8.15
N VAL A 72 17.47 2.19 -8.71
CA VAL A 72 17.02 2.06 -10.11
C VAL A 72 15.69 2.79 -10.30
N LEU A 73 14.73 2.58 -9.39
CA LEU A 73 13.42 3.21 -9.49
C LEU A 73 13.51 4.73 -9.32
N PHE A 74 14.35 5.20 -8.41
CA PHE A 74 14.59 6.62 -8.24
C PHE A 74 15.23 7.24 -9.49
N SER A 75 16.32 6.67 -9.98
CA SER A 75 17.04 7.21 -11.14
C SER A 75 16.19 7.25 -12.41
N THR A 76 15.27 6.29 -12.58
CA THR A 76 14.43 6.20 -13.77
C THR A 76 13.15 7.02 -13.68
N ARG A 77 12.69 7.37 -12.47
CA ARG A 77 11.36 7.99 -12.25
C ARG A 77 11.40 9.40 -11.68
N ASN A 78 12.50 9.77 -11.02
CA ASN A 78 12.59 11.08 -10.39
C ASN A 78 12.39 12.20 -11.41
N GLY A 79 11.51 13.14 -11.10
CA GLY A 79 11.16 14.25 -11.97
C GLY A 79 10.13 13.97 -13.06
N LEU A 80 9.70 12.71 -13.26
CA LEU A 80 8.69 12.39 -14.25
C LEU A 80 7.29 12.83 -13.78
N ASP A 81 6.47 13.29 -14.73
CA ASP A 81 5.13 13.83 -14.43
C ASP A 81 4.14 12.78 -13.93
N HIS A 82 4.30 11.52 -14.35
CA HIS A 82 3.44 10.44 -13.94
C HIS A 82 3.77 9.84 -12.55
N VAL A 83 4.79 10.36 -11.87
CA VAL A 83 5.09 9.97 -10.49
C VAL A 83 4.12 10.63 -9.54
N CYS A 84 3.63 9.87 -8.56
CA CYS A 84 2.69 10.34 -7.56
C CYS A 84 3.30 11.49 -6.73
N LYS A 85 2.60 12.63 -6.71
CA LYS A 85 2.97 13.83 -5.94
C LYS A 85 2.02 14.10 -4.77
N LYS A 86 1.20 13.10 -4.38
CA LYS A 86 0.25 13.25 -3.26
C LYS A 86 0.97 13.36 -1.93
N LYS A 87 0.56 14.39 -1.16
CA LYS A 87 1.15 14.73 0.14
C LYS A 87 0.11 14.73 1.24
N TYR A 88 0.56 14.43 2.44
CA TYR A 88 -0.11 14.68 3.68
C TYR A 88 0.90 15.33 4.64
N ASN A 89 0.73 16.61 4.93
CA ASN A 89 1.76 17.44 5.57
C ASN A 89 3.10 17.34 4.79
N GLU A 90 4.17 16.95 5.46
CA GLU A 90 5.51 16.76 4.88
C GLU A 90 5.72 15.38 4.22
N PHE A 91 4.77 14.46 4.38
CA PHE A 91 4.89 13.11 3.87
C PHE A 91 4.35 12.98 2.44
N VAL A 92 5.05 12.22 1.61
CA VAL A 92 4.69 11.92 0.22
C VAL A 92 4.42 10.43 0.07
N ILE A 93 3.43 10.03 -0.74
CA ILE A 93 3.21 8.62 -1.07
C ILE A 93 4.39 8.11 -1.91
N VAL A 94 5.09 7.11 -1.38
CA VAL A 94 6.27 6.51 -2.03
C VAL A 94 6.03 5.08 -2.51
N TYR A 95 5.02 4.42 -1.96
CA TYR A 95 4.69 3.05 -2.29
C TYR A 95 3.19 2.79 -2.07
N ASN A 96 2.60 1.90 -2.88
CA ASN A 96 1.30 1.32 -2.59
C ASN A 96 1.28 -0.15 -2.97
N GLY A 97 0.35 -0.89 -2.40
CA GLY A 97 0.21 -2.32 -2.62
C GLY A 97 -1.13 -2.86 -2.15
N ILE A 98 -1.29 -4.15 -2.34
CA ILE A 98 -2.46 -4.92 -1.90
C ILE A 98 -2.06 -5.94 -0.84
N GLY A 99 -2.97 -6.23 0.09
CA GLY A 99 -2.81 -7.27 1.10
C GLY A 99 -4.08 -8.10 1.26
N GLY A 100 -3.94 -9.38 1.53
CA GLY A 100 -5.09 -10.28 1.71
C GLY A 100 -5.09 -11.54 0.84
N PHE A 101 -3.95 -11.88 0.24
CA PHE A 101 -3.82 -13.13 -0.49
C PHE A 101 -3.84 -14.35 0.42
N LYS A 102 -4.59 -15.38 0.04
CA LYS A 102 -4.41 -16.73 0.59
C LYS A 102 -3.05 -17.23 0.18
N THR A 103 -2.24 -17.67 1.12
CA THR A 103 -1.04 -18.44 0.78
C THR A 103 -1.37 -19.88 0.48
N TRP A 104 -0.49 -20.54 -0.31
CA TRP A 104 -0.60 -21.93 -0.70
C TRP A 104 -0.53 -22.93 0.48
N LYS A 105 -0.16 -22.47 1.68
CA LYS A 105 -0.13 -23.30 2.89
C LYS A 105 -1.43 -23.12 3.67
N LYS A 106 -2.11 -24.24 3.97
CA LYS A 106 -3.29 -24.31 4.84
C LYS A 106 -3.10 -23.39 6.06
N GLY A 107 -3.96 -22.40 6.22
CA GLY A 107 -4.08 -21.61 7.43
C GLY A 107 -3.28 -20.31 7.52
N SER A 108 -2.46 -19.94 6.54
CA SER A 108 -1.77 -18.66 6.57
C SER A 108 -2.37 -17.67 5.56
N THR A 109 -3.19 -16.75 6.02
CA THR A 109 -3.60 -15.59 5.25
C THR A 109 -2.59 -14.47 5.50
N TYR A 110 -1.94 -13.99 4.45
CA TYR A 110 -1.23 -12.71 4.52
C TYR A 110 -2.25 -11.59 4.38
N GLY A 111 -2.96 -11.31 5.47
CA GLY A 111 -3.85 -10.18 5.55
C GLY A 111 -3.12 -8.85 5.33
N LEU A 112 -3.90 -7.82 5.15
CA LEU A 112 -3.43 -6.45 4.92
C LEU A 112 -2.38 -6.02 5.96
N ARG A 113 -2.61 -6.30 7.25
CA ARG A 113 -1.67 -6.01 8.33
C ARG A 113 -0.33 -6.71 8.16
N ALA A 114 -0.36 -8.01 7.86
CA ALA A 114 0.87 -8.79 7.68
C ALA A 114 1.67 -8.29 6.47
N ARG A 115 0.98 -7.90 5.40
CA ARG A 115 1.62 -7.35 4.20
C ARG A 115 2.29 -6.01 4.47
N ILE A 116 1.63 -5.09 5.19
CA ILE A 116 2.24 -3.81 5.59
C ILE A 116 3.48 -4.06 6.47
N ASN A 117 3.40 -4.98 7.44
CA ASN A 117 4.54 -5.32 8.28
C ASN A 117 5.73 -5.89 7.48
N GLN A 118 5.48 -6.63 6.39
CA GLN A 118 6.54 -7.13 5.51
C GLN A 118 7.30 -6.00 4.81
N GLU A 119 6.67 -4.85 4.55
CA GLU A 119 7.37 -3.69 3.99
C GLU A 119 8.41 -3.12 4.98
N CYS A 120 8.19 -3.30 6.27
CA CYS A 120 9.10 -2.84 7.30
C CYS A 120 10.22 -3.83 7.56
N VAL A 121 9.86 -5.10 7.81
CA VAL A 121 10.79 -6.18 8.15
C VAL A 121 10.41 -7.41 7.36
N SER A 122 11.19 -7.75 6.36
CA SER A 122 11.00 -9.00 5.62
C SER A 122 12.25 -9.85 5.68
N LYS A 123 12.10 -11.07 6.19
CA LYS A 123 13.10 -12.13 6.07
C LYS A 123 12.93 -12.93 4.77
N ASN A 124 11.90 -12.63 3.98
CA ASN A 124 11.61 -13.35 2.76
C ASN A 124 12.27 -12.68 1.56
N THR A 125 13.32 -13.31 1.03
CA THR A 125 14.07 -12.82 -0.13
C THR A 125 13.32 -12.97 -1.46
N LYS A 126 12.16 -13.65 -1.48
CA LYS A 126 11.38 -13.89 -2.71
C LYS A 126 10.26 -12.87 -2.91
N THR A 127 9.89 -12.09 -1.89
CA THR A 127 8.82 -11.12 -1.96
C THR A 127 9.39 -9.72 -2.13
N GLY A 128 8.98 -9.00 -3.17
CA GLY A 128 9.36 -7.60 -3.36
C GLY A 128 8.80 -6.74 -2.23
N THR A 129 9.67 -6.22 -1.39
CA THR A 129 9.34 -5.33 -0.26
C THR A 129 10.31 -4.16 -0.19
N LEU A 130 9.86 -3.07 0.44
CA LEU A 130 10.73 -1.92 0.73
C LEU A 130 11.77 -2.28 1.79
N ASN A 131 11.44 -3.16 2.71
CA ASN A 131 12.30 -3.64 3.80
C ASN A 131 13.01 -2.52 4.56
N ILE A 132 12.21 -1.58 5.05
CA ILE A 132 12.61 -0.28 5.62
C ILE A 132 13.72 -0.44 6.66
N GLU A 133 13.56 -1.33 7.65
CA GLU A 133 14.53 -1.51 8.74
C GLU A 133 15.85 -2.13 8.28
N ALA A 134 15.81 -3.13 7.39
CA ALA A 134 17.04 -3.75 6.90
C ALA A 134 17.89 -2.79 6.06
N ARG A 135 17.27 -1.73 5.54
CA ARG A 135 17.97 -0.65 4.84
C ARG A 135 18.51 0.42 5.79
N GLY A 136 18.28 0.28 7.10
CA GLY A 136 18.64 1.30 8.08
C GLY A 136 17.84 2.61 7.91
N LEU A 137 16.64 2.52 7.37
CA LEU A 137 15.69 3.64 7.32
C LEU A 137 14.91 3.67 8.64
N SER A 138 14.75 4.87 9.21
CA SER A 138 14.01 5.03 10.47
C SER A 138 12.51 4.87 10.21
N PRO A 139 11.80 3.96 10.90
CA PRO A 139 10.34 3.84 10.79
C PRO A 139 9.57 5.10 11.22
N GLU A 140 10.20 6.00 11.99
CA GLU A 140 9.61 7.27 12.45
C GLU A 140 9.41 8.29 11.31
N ASP A 141 10.14 8.10 10.20
CA ASP A 141 10.00 8.93 9.00
C ASP A 141 8.87 8.45 8.08
N TRP A 142 8.10 7.45 8.52
CA TRP A 142 7.09 6.81 7.69
C TRP A 142 5.71 6.86 8.34
N MET A 143 4.72 7.02 7.46
CA MET A 143 3.32 6.80 7.80
C MET A 143 2.74 5.70 6.91
N VAL A 144 1.66 5.13 7.36
CA VAL A 144 0.85 4.17 6.62
C VAL A 144 -0.60 4.62 6.59
N SER A 145 -1.27 4.34 5.49
CA SER A 145 -2.71 4.43 5.39
C SER A 145 -3.24 3.23 4.60
N TYR A 146 -4.51 2.91 4.75
CA TYR A 146 -5.09 1.75 4.10
C TYR A 146 -6.58 1.94 3.81
N PHE A 147 -7.07 1.16 2.85
CA PHE A 147 -8.48 0.98 2.55
C PHE A 147 -8.83 -0.48 2.78
N ASN A 148 -9.54 -0.77 3.89
CA ASN A 148 -9.90 -2.12 4.30
C ASN A 148 -11.25 -2.51 3.70
N PHE A 149 -11.30 -3.59 2.92
CA PHE A 149 -12.53 -4.13 2.34
C PHE A 149 -13.48 -4.73 3.39
N GLU A 150 -12.95 -5.12 4.55
CA GLU A 150 -13.75 -5.70 5.62
C GLU A 150 -14.39 -4.63 6.53
N ASP A 151 -13.93 -3.38 6.47
CA ASP A 151 -14.49 -2.28 7.27
C ASP A 151 -15.87 -1.87 6.71
N GLU A 152 -16.89 -1.94 7.54
CA GLU A 152 -18.27 -1.59 7.19
C GLU A 152 -18.42 -0.12 6.75
N LYS A 153 -17.54 0.77 7.23
CA LYS A 153 -17.50 2.17 6.78
C LYS A 153 -17.26 2.30 5.28
N ASN A 154 -16.62 1.31 4.68
CA ASN A 154 -16.31 1.26 3.25
C ASN A 154 -17.41 0.59 2.40
N ASP A 155 -18.43 0.00 3.02
CA ASP A 155 -19.49 -0.75 2.31
C ASP A 155 -20.19 0.10 1.26
N THR A 156 -20.47 1.36 1.56
CA THR A 156 -21.09 2.28 0.61
C THR A 156 -20.25 2.46 -0.67
N ILE A 157 -18.92 2.49 -0.52
CA ILE A 157 -18.00 2.58 -1.67
C ILE A 157 -17.97 1.25 -2.42
N LEU A 158 -17.86 0.13 -1.68
CA LEU A 158 -17.75 -1.21 -2.26
C LEU A 158 -19.03 -1.66 -2.97
N LYS A 159 -20.22 -1.27 -2.47
CA LYS A 159 -21.51 -1.51 -3.14
C LYS A 159 -21.62 -0.87 -4.52
N HIS A 160 -20.90 0.21 -4.76
CA HIS A 160 -20.78 0.74 -6.13
C HIS A 160 -20.02 -0.20 -7.07
N LEU A 161 -19.17 -1.10 -6.56
CA LEU A 161 -18.45 -2.09 -7.36
C LEU A 161 -19.24 -3.40 -7.47
N ASP A 162 -19.79 -3.87 -6.37
CA ASP A 162 -20.63 -5.07 -6.28
C ASP A 162 -21.85 -4.80 -5.39
N PRO A 163 -23.06 -4.65 -5.96
CA PRO A 163 -24.28 -4.42 -5.18
C PRO A 163 -24.59 -5.52 -4.15
N HIS A 164 -24.17 -6.76 -4.42
CA HIS A 164 -24.37 -7.90 -3.51
C HIS A 164 -23.33 -7.96 -2.39
N LEU A 165 -22.28 -7.15 -2.50
CA LEU A 165 -21.21 -6.97 -1.52
C LEU A 165 -20.59 -8.29 -1.01
N ASN A 166 -20.22 -9.18 -1.92
CA ASN A 166 -19.35 -10.29 -1.56
C ASN A 166 -17.90 -9.79 -1.46
N LYS A 167 -17.50 -9.30 -0.27
CA LYS A 167 -16.21 -8.65 -0.02
C LYS A 167 -15.01 -9.52 -0.45
N ALA A 168 -15.08 -10.83 -0.19
CA ALA A 168 -14.01 -11.76 -0.57
C ALA A 168 -13.82 -11.82 -2.09
N LYS A 169 -14.91 -12.09 -2.80
CA LYS A 169 -14.91 -12.19 -4.26
C LYS A 169 -14.60 -10.84 -4.91
N LEU A 170 -15.13 -9.76 -4.35
CA LEU A 170 -14.85 -8.41 -4.81
C LEU A 170 -13.37 -8.08 -4.72
N TYR A 171 -12.73 -8.40 -3.57
CA TYR A 171 -11.30 -8.22 -3.40
C TYR A 171 -10.50 -9.04 -4.42
N GLU A 172 -10.78 -10.33 -4.57
CA GLU A 172 -10.11 -11.21 -5.51
C GLU A 172 -10.17 -10.69 -6.96
N ASN A 173 -11.33 -10.15 -7.36
CA ASN A 173 -11.56 -9.70 -8.73
C ASN A 173 -11.08 -8.27 -8.99
N MET A 174 -11.07 -7.40 -7.98
CA MET A 174 -10.94 -5.96 -8.20
C MET A 174 -9.72 -5.32 -7.55
N ALA A 175 -9.07 -5.95 -6.56
CA ALA A 175 -8.00 -5.28 -5.82
C ALA A 175 -6.86 -4.78 -6.71
N ASN A 176 -6.36 -5.62 -7.61
CA ASN A 176 -5.33 -5.22 -8.58
C ASN A 176 -5.81 -4.09 -9.51
N THR A 177 -7.04 -4.20 -10.01
CA THR A 177 -7.62 -3.19 -10.90
C THR A 177 -7.74 -1.85 -10.19
N LEU A 178 -8.21 -1.84 -8.93
CA LEU A 178 -8.33 -0.61 -8.13
C LEU A 178 -6.96 0.01 -7.83
N GLU A 179 -5.94 -0.81 -7.56
CA GLU A 179 -4.57 -0.34 -7.38
C GLU A 179 -4.04 0.35 -8.66
N ILE A 180 -4.21 -0.30 -9.82
CA ILE A 180 -3.81 0.26 -11.12
C ILE A 180 -4.57 1.56 -11.42
N LEU A 181 -5.89 1.57 -11.25
CA LEU A 181 -6.73 2.74 -11.48
C LEU A 181 -6.35 3.90 -10.56
N TRP A 182 -5.99 3.60 -9.30
CA TRP A 182 -5.49 4.61 -8.38
C TRP A 182 -4.17 5.23 -8.89
N ARG A 183 -3.23 4.41 -9.36
CA ARG A 183 -1.97 4.89 -9.96
C ARG A 183 -2.21 5.72 -11.22
N LEU A 184 -3.13 5.30 -12.09
CA LEU A 184 -3.50 6.07 -13.28
C LEU A 184 -4.11 7.43 -12.92
N ARG A 185 -4.85 7.51 -11.82
CA ARG A 185 -5.50 8.76 -11.37
C ARG A 185 -4.54 9.72 -10.67
N TYR A 186 -3.62 9.22 -9.87
CA TYR A 186 -2.80 10.02 -8.95
C TYR A 186 -1.29 9.94 -9.22
N GLY A 187 -0.88 9.16 -10.17
CA GLY A 187 0.50 8.85 -10.48
C GLY A 187 1.01 7.60 -9.76
N THR A 188 2.03 6.97 -10.34
CA THR A 188 2.68 5.80 -9.77
C THR A 188 3.62 6.23 -8.63
N PRO A 189 3.48 5.70 -7.42
CA PRO A 189 4.44 5.98 -6.35
C PRO A 189 5.86 5.57 -6.77
N ILE A 190 6.85 6.38 -6.39
CA ILE A 190 8.20 6.31 -6.96
C ILE A 190 8.88 4.94 -6.77
N PHE A 191 8.56 4.22 -5.69
CA PHE A 191 9.16 2.92 -5.37
C PHE A 191 8.25 1.71 -5.68
N CYS A 192 7.14 1.88 -6.39
CA CYS A 192 6.38 0.75 -6.90
C CYS A 192 7.09 0.10 -8.09
N ARG A 193 7.11 -1.24 -8.17
CA ARG A 193 7.76 -1.96 -9.29
C ARG A 193 6.99 -1.88 -10.60
N HIS A 194 5.65 -1.80 -10.53
CA HIS A 194 4.73 -1.85 -11.69
C HIS A 194 3.81 -0.66 -11.68
#